data_56a26e048052a5b9ed1d217cb80f55b8
#
_entry.id   56a26e048052a5b9ed1d217cb80f55b8
#
_cell.length_a   1.000
_cell.length_b   1.000
_cell.length_c   1.000
_cell.angle_alpha   90.00
_cell.angle_beta   90.00
_cell.angle_gamma   90.00
#
_symmetry.space_group_name_H-M   'P 1'
#
loop_
_entity.id
_entity.type
_entity.pdbx_description
1 polymer ?
#
loop_
_entity_poly.entity_id
_entity_poly.type
_entity_poly.pdbx_seq_one_letter_code
_entity_poly.pdbx_strand_id
1 'polypeptide(L)'
;MTQKELEQKVIDAEGRVAKREAVLKKHNSQLAKMIEKGADRFDISIKREDIKSATSKLAEARETLANWRDKLNTRITSDAYLEANTPEILKDFLENWKQHAIGYYREKRIRFIEYRDGLKAKERAARLEALQTLPSLEKYRELYKGRELTDYDLANLWPRRDVDAFLSERGLEYHQIQKKLREAGDQITLRLLEIHDEDEREAWLEKTMDEEKRAKLLDLIGRIMSTVGTITDAAALYIGPEGDINGIIVGTEGKAKIQTIGAGGYNIQCFHFRTLIHEIK
;
A
#
# COMPACT_ATOMS: atom_id res chain seq x y z
N MET A 1 -8.73 1.87 -2.43
CA MET A 1 -9.93 1.08 -2.05
C MET A 1 -10.84 0.95 -3.26
N THR A 2 -11.31 -0.25 -3.55
CA THR A 2 -12.28 -0.53 -4.63
C THR A 2 -13.66 0.02 -4.28
N GLN A 3 -14.53 0.20 -5.28
CA GLN A 3 -15.92 0.61 -5.07
C GLN A 3 -16.64 -0.34 -4.11
N LYS A 4 -16.50 -1.67 -4.31
CA LYS A 4 -17.11 -2.69 -3.43
C LYS A 4 -16.68 -2.56 -1.97
N GLU A 5 -15.41 -2.26 -1.73
CA GLU A 5 -14.92 -2.06 -0.35
C GLU A 5 -15.50 -0.80 0.28
N LEU A 6 -15.68 0.26 -0.50
CA LEU A 6 -16.32 1.48 -0.03
C LEU A 6 -17.81 1.24 0.27
N GLU A 7 -18.51 0.52 -0.60
CA GLU A 7 -19.91 0.09 -0.37
C GLU A 7 -20.03 -0.71 0.93
N GLN A 8 -19.14 -1.68 1.16
CA GLN A 8 -19.14 -2.46 2.40
C GLN A 8 -18.88 -1.58 3.62
N LYS A 9 -17.96 -0.62 3.53
CA LYS A 9 -17.70 0.34 4.62
C LYS A 9 -18.91 1.23 4.93
N VAL A 10 -19.67 1.62 3.92
CA VAL A 10 -20.94 2.36 4.10
C VAL A 10 -21.95 1.49 4.82
N ILE A 11 -22.17 0.23 4.38
CA ILE A 11 -23.10 -0.72 5.02
C ILE A 11 -22.72 -0.94 6.49
N ASP A 12 -21.42 -1.17 6.78
CA ASP A 12 -20.92 -1.38 8.14
C ASP A 12 -21.11 -0.13 9.02
N ALA A 13 -20.96 1.06 8.44
CA ALA A 13 -21.17 2.32 9.15
C ALA A 13 -22.67 2.58 9.41
N GLU A 14 -23.55 2.27 8.45
CA GLU A 14 -25.01 2.31 8.64
C GLU A 14 -25.46 1.38 9.77
N GLY A 15 -24.95 0.16 9.79
CA GLY A 15 -25.21 -0.80 10.87
C GLY A 15 -24.75 -0.28 12.25
N ARG A 16 -23.62 0.45 12.30
CA ARG A 16 -23.16 1.09 13.53
C ARG A 16 -24.07 2.24 13.97
N VAL A 17 -24.51 3.08 13.05
CA VAL A 17 -25.48 4.17 13.34
C VAL A 17 -26.77 3.56 13.88
N ALA A 18 -27.35 2.58 13.22
CA ALA A 18 -28.59 1.92 13.68
C ALA A 18 -28.47 1.33 15.08
N LYS A 19 -27.35 0.67 15.40
CA LYS A 19 -27.08 0.15 16.76
C LYS A 19 -26.99 1.28 17.79
N ARG A 20 -26.33 2.41 17.48
CA ARG A 20 -26.22 3.55 18.41
C ARG A 20 -27.57 4.26 18.60
N GLU A 21 -28.39 4.37 17.55
CA GLU A 21 -29.77 4.89 17.65
C GLU A 21 -30.65 4.01 18.57
N ALA A 22 -30.55 2.69 18.43
CA ALA A 22 -31.27 1.77 19.30
C ALA A 22 -30.86 1.91 20.78
N VAL A 23 -29.53 2.06 21.05
CA VAL A 23 -29.02 2.30 22.41
C VAL A 23 -29.54 3.62 22.95
N LEU A 24 -29.48 4.71 22.21
CA LEU A 24 -30.00 6.02 22.63
C LEU A 24 -31.49 5.96 22.92
N LYS A 25 -32.28 5.31 22.04
CA LYS A 25 -33.72 5.10 22.26
C LYS A 25 -34.00 4.33 23.54
N LYS A 26 -33.21 3.27 23.82
CA LYS A 26 -33.31 2.49 25.07
C LYS A 26 -33.04 3.37 26.31
N HIS A 27 -31.96 4.16 26.31
CA HIS A 27 -31.62 5.05 27.42
C HIS A 27 -32.71 6.11 27.67
N ASN A 28 -33.25 6.73 26.59
CA ASN A 28 -34.31 7.69 26.70
C ASN A 28 -35.62 7.08 27.28
N SER A 29 -35.98 5.88 26.84
CA SER A 29 -37.13 5.12 27.38
C SER A 29 -36.93 4.75 28.85
N GLN A 30 -35.70 4.37 29.25
CA GLN A 30 -35.39 4.10 30.66
C GLN A 30 -35.50 5.38 31.52
N LEU A 31 -34.94 6.49 31.05
CA LEU A 31 -35.05 7.78 31.75
C LEU A 31 -36.52 8.19 31.94
N ALA A 32 -37.36 8.09 30.93
CA ALA A 32 -38.77 8.40 31.03
C ALA A 32 -39.46 7.54 32.11
N LYS A 33 -39.20 6.22 32.14
CA LYS A 33 -39.74 5.34 33.17
C LYS A 33 -39.23 5.66 34.60
N MET A 34 -37.97 6.08 34.73
CA MET A 34 -37.39 6.49 36.02
C MET A 34 -38.05 7.76 36.55
N ILE A 35 -38.30 8.73 35.70
CA ILE A 35 -39.00 9.98 36.05
C ILE A 35 -40.44 9.66 36.49
N GLU A 36 -41.17 8.85 35.70
CA GLU A 36 -42.52 8.42 36.02
C GLU A 36 -42.64 7.69 37.37
N LYS A 37 -41.66 6.90 37.73
CA LYS A 37 -41.58 6.16 38.99
C LYS A 37 -41.06 6.97 40.16
N GLY A 38 -40.71 8.24 39.98
CA GLY A 38 -40.18 9.09 41.03
C GLY A 38 -38.79 8.70 41.54
N ALA A 39 -37.92 8.18 40.64
CA ALA A 39 -36.55 7.81 40.95
C ALA A 39 -35.75 8.98 41.56
N ASP A 40 -34.71 8.65 42.34
CA ASP A 40 -33.88 9.67 42.97
C ASP A 40 -33.15 10.55 41.96
N ARG A 41 -32.90 11.80 42.35
CA ARG A 41 -32.26 12.82 41.51
C ARG A 41 -30.87 12.39 41.06
N PHE A 42 -30.15 11.65 41.91
CA PHE A 42 -28.81 11.15 41.57
C PHE A 42 -28.86 10.11 40.44
N ASP A 43 -29.78 9.15 40.53
CA ASP A 43 -29.96 8.11 39.49
C ASP A 43 -30.39 8.73 38.14
N ILE A 44 -31.27 9.73 38.19
CA ILE A 44 -31.68 10.50 37.02
C ILE A 44 -30.48 11.24 36.42
N SER A 45 -29.58 11.78 37.25
CA SER A 45 -28.38 12.48 36.77
C SER A 45 -27.44 11.52 36.05
N ILE A 46 -27.16 10.35 36.62
CA ILE A 46 -26.34 9.30 35.97
C ILE A 46 -26.94 8.92 34.59
N LYS A 47 -28.26 8.72 34.57
CA LYS A 47 -28.94 8.34 33.32
C LYS A 47 -28.87 9.42 32.24
N ARG A 48 -28.88 10.69 32.62
CA ARG A 48 -28.66 11.82 31.70
C ARG A 48 -27.22 11.83 31.13
N GLU A 49 -26.21 11.51 31.94
CA GLU A 49 -24.84 11.38 31.45
C GLU A 49 -24.69 10.19 30.50
N ASP A 50 -25.36 9.05 30.74
CA ASP A 50 -25.43 7.93 29.79
C ASP A 50 -25.99 8.37 28.44
N ILE A 51 -27.08 9.15 28.46
CA ILE A 51 -27.73 9.68 27.24
C ILE A 51 -26.78 10.62 26.51
N LYS A 52 -26.11 11.53 27.21
CA LYS A 52 -25.13 12.44 26.64
C LYS A 52 -23.98 11.68 25.96
N SER A 53 -23.43 10.66 26.65
CA SER A 53 -22.41 9.78 26.09
C SER A 53 -22.91 9.02 24.85
N ALA A 54 -24.14 8.48 24.91
CA ALA A 54 -24.73 7.76 23.77
C ALA A 54 -24.98 8.71 22.58
N THR A 55 -25.35 9.95 22.83
CA THR A 55 -25.56 10.99 21.80
C THR A 55 -24.25 11.35 21.12
N SER A 56 -23.14 11.55 21.89
CA SER A 56 -21.81 11.80 21.32
C SER A 56 -21.36 10.64 20.42
N LYS A 57 -21.49 9.41 20.89
CA LYS A 57 -21.14 8.22 20.12
C LYS A 57 -21.99 8.05 18.84
N LEU A 58 -23.26 8.49 18.88
CA LEU A 58 -24.09 8.50 17.68
C LEU A 58 -23.63 9.56 16.70
N ALA A 59 -23.27 10.76 17.16
CA ALA A 59 -22.74 11.82 16.32
C ALA A 59 -21.46 11.38 15.59
N GLU A 60 -20.51 10.78 16.30
CA GLU A 60 -19.27 10.22 15.73
C GLU A 60 -19.55 9.14 14.69
N ALA A 61 -20.53 8.26 14.94
CA ALA A 61 -20.91 7.22 13.99
C ALA A 61 -21.53 7.80 12.71
N ARG A 62 -22.34 8.85 12.85
CA ARG A 62 -22.95 9.58 11.71
C ARG A 62 -21.91 10.33 10.89
N GLU A 63 -20.95 10.97 11.52
CA GLU A 63 -19.81 11.61 10.85
C GLU A 63 -19.00 10.58 10.06
N THR A 64 -18.70 9.44 10.68
CA THR A 64 -18.01 8.33 10.00
C THR A 64 -18.78 7.84 8.77
N LEU A 65 -20.09 7.70 8.88
CA LEU A 65 -20.95 7.31 7.75
C LEU A 65 -20.91 8.36 6.63
N ALA A 66 -21.03 9.65 6.99
CA ALA A 66 -20.96 10.74 6.02
C ALA A 66 -19.64 10.72 5.25
N ASN A 67 -18.51 10.55 5.94
CA ASN A 67 -17.17 10.44 5.33
C ASN A 67 -17.05 9.24 4.38
N TRP A 68 -17.62 8.09 4.71
CA TRP A 68 -17.60 6.94 3.80
C TRP A 68 -18.50 7.12 2.59
N ARG A 69 -19.66 7.73 2.74
CA ARG A 69 -20.56 8.06 1.62
C ARG A 69 -19.92 9.06 0.66
N ASP A 70 -19.24 10.08 1.18
CA ASP A 70 -18.52 11.05 0.35
C ASP A 70 -17.42 10.39 -0.47
N LYS A 71 -16.60 9.53 0.17
CA LYS A 71 -15.57 8.75 -0.52
C LYS A 71 -16.15 7.83 -1.60
N LEU A 72 -17.27 7.17 -1.34
CA LEU A 72 -17.94 6.32 -2.31
C LEU A 72 -18.46 7.15 -3.50
N ASN A 73 -19.12 8.27 -3.25
CA ASN A 73 -19.61 9.15 -4.31
C ASN A 73 -18.46 9.70 -5.17
N THR A 74 -17.37 10.13 -4.53
CA THR A 74 -16.17 10.58 -5.25
C THR A 74 -15.60 9.44 -6.14
N ARG A 75 -15.58 8.21 -5.65
CA ARG A 75 -15.14 7.05 -6.43
C ARG A 75 -16.05 6.81 -7.63
N ILE A 76 -17.35 6.72 -7.42
CA ILE A 76 -18.35 6.48 -8.49
C ILE A 76 -18.25 7.57 -9.56
N THR A 77 -18.20 8.85 -9.16
CA THR A 77 -18.08 9.98 -10.09
C THR A 77 -16.80 9.90 -10.92
N SER A 78 -15.68 9.58 -10.28
CA SER A 78 -14.40 9.48 -10.98
C SER A 78 -14.32 8.24 -11.88
N ASP A 79 -14.92 7.12 -11.53
CA ASP A 79 -14.95 5.93 -12.36
C ASP A 79 -15.83 6.15 -13.60
N ALA A 80 -16.99 6.78 -13.46
CA ALA A 80 -17.83 7.19 -14.59
C ALA A 80 -17.13 8.20 -15.50
N TYR A 81 -16.39 9.14 -14.93
CA TYR A 81 -15.57 10.09 -15.71
C TYR A 81 -14.48 9.38 -16.50
N LEU A 82 -13.77 8.42 -15.88
CA LEU A 82 -12.75 7.63 -16.55
C LEU A 82 -13.34 6.79 -17.68
N GLU A 83 -14.48 6.12 -17.44
CA GLU A 83 -15.15 5.31 -18.44
C GLU A 83 -15.54 6.14 -19.68
N ALA A 84 -16.06 7.35 -19.47
CA ALA A 84 -16.48 8.24 -20.53
C ALA A 84 -15.32 8.90 -21.30
N ASN A 85 -14.15 9.07 -20.66
CA ASN A 85 -13.07 9.88 -21.20
C ASN A 85 -11.77 9.09 -21.48
N THR A 86 -11.75 7.75 -21.30
CA THR A 86 -10.55 6.96 -21.56
C THR A 86 -10.60 6.32 -22.94
N PRO A 87 -9.71 6.73 -23.87
CA PRO A 87 -9.58 6.09 -25.18
C PRO A 87 -9.19 4.61 -25.04
N GLU A 88 -9.62 3.76 -25.98
CA GLU A 88 -9.37 2.31 -25.96
C GLU A 88 -7.87 1.98 -25.97
N ILE A 89 -7.10 2.69 -26.77
CA ILE A 89 -5.63 2.53 -26.82
C ILE A 89 -4.97 2.78 -25.45
N LEU A 90 -5.54 3.68 -24.65
CA LEU A 90 -5.03 3.96 -23.31
C LEU A 90 -5.39 2.85 -22.33
N LYS A 91 -6.57 2.23 -22.48
CA LYS A 91 -6.98 1.07 -21.69
C LYS A 91 -6.06 -0.12 -21.94
N ASP A 92 -5.82 -0.45 -23.21
CA ASP A 92 -4.94 -1.55 -23.61
C ASP A 92 -3.51 -1.35 -23.11
N PHE A 93 -3.00 -0.13 -23.26
CA PHE A 93 -1.68 0.22 -22.78
C PHE A 93 -1.56 0.05 -21.26
N LEU A 94 -2.51 0.59 -20.49
CA LEU A 94 -2.48 0.49 -19.04
C LEU A 94 -2.69 -0.94 -18.53
N GLU A 95 -3.41 -1.78 -19.26
CA GLU A 95 -3.48 -3.19 -18.96
C GLU A 95 -2.13 -3.90 -19.16
N ASN A 96 -1.46 -3.63 -20.28
CA ASN A 96 -0.11 -4.14 -20.50
C ASN A 96 0.87 -3.63 -19.44
N TRP A 97 0.83 -2.34 -19.08
CA TRP A 97 1.63 -1.79 -18.00
C TRP A 97 1.36 -2.52 -16.68
N LYS A 98 0.08 -2.78 -16.33
CA LYS A 98 -0.28 -3.52 -15.12
C LYS A 98 0.36 -4.91 -15.10
N GLN A 99 0.30 -5.64 -16.20
CA GLN A 99 0.90 -6.99 -16.30
C GLN A 99 2.42 -6.94 -16.15
N HIS A 100 3.09 -5.95 -16.75
CA HIS A 100 4.53 -5.75 -16.55
C HIS A 100 4.87 -5.39 -15.09
N ALA A 101 4.10 -4.52 -14.46
CA ALA A 101 4.30 -4.14 -13.06
C ALA A 101 4.14 -5.34 -12.11
N ILE A 102 3.13 -6.19 -12.35
CA ILE A 102 2.96 -7.45 -11.60
C ILE A 102 4.19 -8.35 -11.76
N GLY A 103 4.65 -8.55 -12.99
CA GLY A 103 5.87 -9.32 -13.28
C GLY A 103 7.10 -8.76 -12.55
N TYR A 104 7.30 -7.44 -12.63
CA TYR A 104 8.38 -6.75 -11.95
C TYR A 104 8.37 -6.98 -10.42
N TYR A 105 7.22 -6.85 -9.76
CA TYR A 105 7.14 -7.04 -8.31
C TYR A 105 7.29 -8.51 -7.88
N ARG A 106 6.86 -9.47 -8.71
CA ARG A 106 7.15 -10.89 -8.49
C ARG A 106 8.66 -11.16 -8.48
N GLU A 107 9.38 -10.67 -9.50
CA GLU A 107 10.85 -10.81 -9.58
C GLU A 107 11.54 -10.06 -8.44
N LYS A 108 11.11 -8.84 -8.16
CA LYS A 108 11.69 -8.01 -7.10
C LYS A 108 11.55 -8.69 -5.73
N ARG A 109 10.42 -9.34 -5.46
CA ARG A 109 10.23 -10.15 -4.25
C ARG A 109 11.24 -11.28 -4.15
N ILE A 110 11.47 -12.02 -5.24
CA ILE A 110 12.46 -13.12 -5.28
C ILE A 110 13.85 -12.57 -4.96
N ARG A 111 14.30 -11.54 -5.67
CA ARG A 111 15.60 -10.90 -5.44
C ARG A 111 15.76 -10.36 -4.01
N PHE A 112 14.67 -9.86 -3.44
CA PHE A 112 14.69 -9.38 -2.06
C PHE A 112 14.84 -10.54 -1.05
N ILE A 113 14.18 -11.67 -1.29
CA ILE A 113 14.36 -12.90 -0.48
C ILE A 113 15.81 -13.36 -0.54
N GLU A 114 16.39 -13.43 -1.72
CA GLU A 114 17.80 -13.79 -1.92
C GLU A 114 18.75 -12.83 -1.19
N TYR A 115 18.48 -11.54 -1.28
CA TYR A 115 19.25 -10.50 -0.55
C TYR A 115 19.15 -10.68 0.97
N ARG A 116 17.93 -10.88 1.50
CA ARG A 116 17.69 -11.16 2.92
C ARG A 116 18.40 -12.40 3.40
N ASP A 117 18.31 -13.47 2.64
CA ASP A 117 18.93 -14.75 2.99
C ASP A 117 20.46 -14.68 2.88
N GLY A 118 20.97 -13.91 1.93
CA GLY A 118 22.39 -13.54 1.84
C GLY A 118 22.90 -12.76 3.06
N LEU A 119 22.11 -11.83 3.60
CA LEU A 119 22.47 -11.12 4.84
C LEU A 119 22.47 -12.07 6.04
N LYS A 120 21.50 -12.98 6.16
CA LYS A 120 21.47 -14.00 7.21
C LYS A 120 22.65 -14.95 7.13
N ALA A 121 23.01 -15.38 5.92
CA ALA A 121 24.20 -16.22 5.71
C ALA A 121 25.51 -15.52 6.14
N LYS A 122 25.65 -14.22 5.83
CA LYS A 122 26.79 -13.40 6.29
C LYS A 122 26.81 -13.24 7.81
N GLU A 123 25.66 -12.99 8.43
CA GLU A 123 25.54 -12.93 9.90
C GLU A 123 25.95 -14.26 10.52
N ARG A 124 25.45 -15.39 9.99
CA ARG A 124 25.82 -16.74 10.46
C ARG A 124 27.33 -16.98 10.36
N ALA A 125 27.94 -16.65 9.23
CA ALA A 125 29.37 -16.79 9.02
C ALA A 125 30.18 -15.93 10.02
N ALA A 126 29.74 -14.69 10.24
CA ALA A 126 30.39 -13.79 11.20
C ALA A 126 30.26 -14.30 12.65
N ARG A 127 29.12 -14.90 13.03
CA ARG A 127 28.96 -15.54 14.35
C ARG A 127 29.87 -16.76 14.54
N LEU A 128 30.06 -17.56 13.49
CA LEU A 128 31.02 -18.67 13.49
C LEU A 128 32.47 -18.16 13.63
N GLU A 129 32.81 -17.10 12.91
CA GLU A 129 34.11 -16.44 13.04
C GLU A 129 34.33 -15.88 14.45
N ALA A 130 33.32 -15.22 15.02
CA ALA A 130 33.36 -14.72 16.40
C ALA A 130 33.61 -15.85 17.40
N LEU A 131 32.91 -16.98 17.24
CA LEU A 131 33.11 -18.16 18.07
C LEU A 131 34.55 -18.66 18.03
N GLN A 132 35.20 -18.60 16.85
CA GLN A 132 36.57 -19.06 16.70
C GLN A 132 37.62 -18.08 17.20
N THR A 133 37.36 -16.79 17.11
CA THR A 133 38.36 -15.74 17.31
C THR A 133 38.25 -15.02 18.66
N LEU A 134 37.05 -14.85 19.21
CA LEU A 134 36.86 -14.12 20.44
C LEU A 134 37.32 -14.94 21.68
N PRO A 135 38.25 -14.43 22.52
CA PRO A 135 38.69 -15.12 23.74
C PRO A 135 37.55 -15.39 24.72
N SER A 136 36.59 -14.48 24.80
CA SER A 136 35.40 -14.61 25.69
C SER A 136 34.50 -15.81 25.33
N LEU A 137 34.64 -16.42 24.16
CA LEU A 137 33.85 -17.54 23.68
C LEU A 137 34.58 -18.90 23.76
N GLU A 138 35.74 -18.96 24.42
CA GLU A 138 36.54 -20.18 24.55
C GLU A 138 35.76 -21.37 25.10
N LYS A 139 34.94 -21.14 26.14
CA LYS A 139 34.06 -22.17 26.72
C LYS A 139 33.08 -22.77 25.71
N TYR A 140 32.55 -21.95 24.80
CA TYR A 140 31.67 -22.42 23.75
C TYR A 140 32.39 -23.19 22.66
N ARG A 141 33.63 -22.82 22.34
CA ARG A 141 34.49 -23.59 21.41
C ARG A 141 34.69 -25.03 21.91
N GLU A 142 35.01 -25.19 23.16
CA GLU A 142 35.16 -26.52 23.75
C GLU A 142 33.84 -27.29 23.84
N LEU A 143 32.74 -26.60 24.24
CA LEU A 143 31.39 -27.18 24.34
C LEU A 143 30.88 -27.68 22.98
N TYR A 144 31.19 -26.98 21.90
CA TYR A 144 30.69 -27.27 20.55
C TYR A 144 31.68 -28.02 19.68
N LYS A 145 32.81 -28.44 20.22
CA LYS A 145 33.83 -29.17 19.50
C LYS A 145 33.28 -30.44 18.86
N GLY A 146 33.38 -30.53 17.53
CA GLY A 146 32.91 -31.71 16.77
C GLY A 146 31.38 -31.80 16.60
N ARG A 147 30.63 -30.77 16.95
CA ARG A 147 29.18 -30.69 16.72
C ARG A 147 28.86 -29.75 15.55
N GLU A 148 27.82 -30.09 14.78
CA GLU A 148 27.21 -29.15 13.84
C GLU A 148 26.39 -28.12 14.62
N LEU A 149 26.67 -26.83 14.36
CA LEU A 149 26.03 -25.73 15.05
C LEU A 149 24.76 -25.30 14.32
N THR A 150 23.68 -25.21 15.07
CA THR A 150 22.42 -24.66 14.58
C THR A 150 22.42 -23.13 14.68
N ASP A 151 21.48 -22.48 13.98
CA ASP A 151 21.29 -21.03 14.10
C ASP A 151 20.90 -20.64 15.54
N TYR A 152 20.18 -21.52 16.25
CA TYR A 152 19.85 -21.33 17.67
C TYR A 152 21.11 -21.31 18.55
N ASP A 153 22.06 -22.20 18.33
CA ASP A 153 23.31 -22.24 19.09
C ASP A 153 24.11 -20.95 18.86
N LEU A 154 24.21 -20.49 17.61
CA LEU A 154 24.90 -19.27 17.24
C LEU A 154 24.22 -18.00 17.75
N ALA A 155 22.91 -17.98 17.84
CA ALA A 155 22.14 -16.85 18.39
C ALA A 155 22.29 -16.72 19.91
N ASN A 156 22.64 -17.82 20.61
CA ASN A 156 22.76 -17.86 22.07
C ASN A 156 24.20 -17.82 22.60
N LEU A 157 25.17 -17.40 21.79
CA LEU A 157 26.53 -17.18 22.23
C LEU A 157 26.59 -16.08 23.31
N TRP A 158 27.34 -16.33 24.37
CA TRP A 158 27.50 -15.39 25.50
C TRP A 158 28.99 -15.18 25.79
N PRO A 159 29.45 -13.93 26.08
CA PRO A 159 28.65 -12.72 26.34
C PRO A 159 28.16 -12.06 25.05
N ARG A 160 26.88 -11.74 25.02
CA ARG A 160 26.24 -11.10 23.84
C ARG A 160 26.94 -9.82 23.42
N ARG A 161 27.37 -9.01 24.39
CA ARG A 161 28.05 -7.73 24.14
C ARG A 161 29.23 -7.85 23.18
N ASP A 162 30.06 -8.88 23.36
CA ASP A 162 31.26 -9.06 22.54
C ASP A 162 30.91 -9.55 21.15
N VAL A 163 29.91 -10.45 21.06
CA VAL A 163 29.39 -10.94 19.77
C VAL A 163 28.71 -9.80 19.00
N ASP A 164 27.87 -9.00 19.66
CA ASP A 164 27.18 -7.87 19.04
C ASP A 164 28.17 -6.79 18.58
N ALA A 165 29.21 -6.50 19.36
CA ALA A 165 30.28 -5.59 18.94
C ALA A 165 31.00 -6.11 17.68
N PHE A 166 31.33 -7.40 17.66
CA PHE A 166 31.96 -8.06 16.50
C PHE A 166 31.10 -8.00 15.25
N LEU A 167 29.77 -8.20 15.39
CA LEU A 167 28.81 -8.10 14.30
C LEU A 167 28.61 -6.65 13.86
N SER A 168 28.57 -5.70 14.82
CA SER A 168 28.39 -4.29 14.55
C SER A 168 29.51 -3.70 13.71
N GLU A 169 30.77 -4.07 13.99
CA GLU A 169 31.93 -3.68 13.18
C GLU A 169 31.83 -4.11 11.72
N ARG A 170 31.09 -5.21 11.45
CA ARG A 170 30.86 -5.78 10.11
C ARG A 170 29.56 -5.31 9.49
N GLY A 171 28.81 -4.45 10.19
CA GLY A 171 27.48 -4.00 9.73
C GLY A 171 26.45 -5.11 9.67
N LEU A 172 26.56 -6.13 10.55
CA LEU A 172 25.72 -7.33 10.59
C LEU A 172 24.97 -7.50 11.92
N GLU A 173 24.96 -6.46 12.76
CA GLU A 173 24.10 -6.44 13.94
C GLU A 173 22.63 -6.38 13.52
N TYR A 174 21.74 -6.96 14.31
CA TYR A 174 20.31 -7.11 13.99
C TYR A 174 19.66 -5.82 13.48
N HIS A 175 19.84 -4.70 14.19
CA HIS A 175 19.25 -3.42 13.78
C HIS A 175 19.82 -2.88 12.46
N GLN A 176 21.10 -3.15 12.16
CA GLN A 176 21.75 -2.75 10.91
C GLN A 176 21.24 -3.58 9.73
N ILE A 177 21.04 -4.89 9.94
CA ILE A 177 20.38 -5.77 8.95
C ILE A 177 18.96 -5.29 8.69
N GLN A 178 18.17 -5.01 9.74
CA GLN A 178 16.80 -4.51 9.60
C GLN A 178 16.75 -3.16 8.87
N LYS A 179 17.73 -2.29 9.10
CA LYS A 179 17.86 -1.03 8.37
C LYS A 179 18.11 -1.27 6.88
N LYS A 180 19.09 -2.12 6.54
CA LYS A 180 19.40 -2.48 5.15
C LYS A 180 18.21 -3.09 4.42
N LEU A 181 17.43 -3.94 5.10
CA LEU A 181 16.24 -4.54 4.53
C LEU A 181 15.14 -3.51 4.27
N ARG A 182 14.93 -2.56 5.17
CA ARG A 182 13.96 -1.48 4.97
C ARG A 182 14.37 -0.51 3.85
N GLU A 183 15.66 -0.23 3.72
CA GLU A 183 16.19 0.62 2.66
C GLU A 183 16.16 -0.05 1.28
N ALA A 184 16.31 -1.37 1.23
CA ALA A 184 16.26 -2.13 -0.03
C ALA A 184 14.82 -2.46 -0.49
N GLY A 185 13.86 -2.51 0.43
CA GLY A 185 12.46 -2.84 0.14
C GLY A 185 11.58 -1.60 0.00
N ASP A 186 10.72 -1.59 -1.02
CA ASP A 186 9.58 -0.67 -1.07
C ASP A 186 8.37 -1.25 -0.33
N GLN A 187 7.33 -0.43 -0.18
CA GLN A 187 6.12 -0.81 0.54
C GLN A 187 5.43 -2.05 -0.06
N ILE A 188 5.40 -2.15 -1.40
CA ILE A 188 4.75 -3.27 -2.10
C ILE A 188 5.56 -4.55 -1.87
N THR A 189 6.87 -4.51 -2.08
CA THR A 189 7.77 -5.66 -1.87
C THR A 189 7.71 -6.16 -0.43
N LEU A 190 7.76 -5.26 0.56
CA LEU A 190 7.68 -5.62 1.97
C LEU A 190 6.33 -6.25 2.31
N ARG A 191 5.24 -5.73 1.77
CA ARG A 191 3.91 -6.30 1.97
C ARG A 191 3.77 -7.68 1.34
N LEU A 192 4.32 -7.91 0.15
CA LEU A 192 4.34 -9.23 -0.50
C LEU A 192 5.11 -10.30 0.29
N LEU A 193 6.02 -9.89 1.18
CA LEU A 193 6.73 -10.81 2.07
C LEU A 193 5.92 -11.18 3.32
N GLU A 194 5.01 -10.30 3.75
CA GLU A 194 4.14 -10.57 4.89
C GLU A 194 3.00 -11.53 4.57
N ILE A 195 2.58 -11.58 3.30
CA ILE A 195 1.50 -12.46 2.85
C ILE A 195 2.10 -13.82 2.55
N HIS A 196 1.77 -14.83 3.36
CA HIS A 196 2.34 -16.18 3.25
C HIS A 196 1.61 -17.03 2.20
N ASP A 197 0.29 -16.89 2.11
CA ASP A 197 -0.51 -17.58 1.11
C ASP A 197 -0.27 -17.02 -0.29
N GLU A 198 -0.11 -17.89 -1.27
CA GLU A 198 0.24 -17.52 -2.65
C GLU A 198 -0.93 -16.88 -3.37
N ASP A 199 -2.11 -17.45 -3.23
CA ASP A 199 -3.32 -16.94 -3.89
C ASP A 199 -3.74 -15.59 -3.30
N GLU A 200 -3.65 -15.43 -1.98
CA GLU A 200 -3.89 -14.15 -1.30
C GLU A 200 -2.88 -13.09 -1.75
N ARG A 201 -1.62 -13.46 -1.90
CA ARG A 201 -0.54 -12.56 -2.35
C ARG A 201 -0.76 -12.08 -3.77
N GLU A 202 -1.09 -12.99 -4.70
CA GLU A 202 -1.39 -12.63 -6.08
C GLU A 202 -2.64 -11.74 -6.18
N ALA A 203 -3.70 -12.08 -5.50
CA ALA A 203 -4.93 -11.28 -5.45
C ALA A 203 -4.67 -9.88 -4.87
N TRP A 204 -3.83 -9.76 -3.84
CA TRP A 204 -3.45 -8.48 -3.27
C TRP A 204 -2.60 -7.64 -4.26
N LEU A 205 -1.65 -8.28 -4.95
CA LEU A 205 -0.80 -7.60 -5.93
C LEU A 205 -1.61 -7.09 -7.13
N GLU A 206 -2.48 -7.93 -7.69
CA GLU A 206 -3.37 -7.53 -8.79
C GLU A 206 -4.24 -6.35 -8.40
N LYS A 207 -4.87 -6.42 -7.23
CA LYS A 207 -5.70 -5.34 -6.71
C LYS A 207 -4.90 -4.04 -6.51
N THR A 208 -3.68 -4.14 -5.99
CA THR A 208 -2.80 -2.98 -5.78
C THR A 208 -2.45 -2.35 -7.12
N MET A 209 -2.12 -3.16 -8.13
CA MET A 209 -1.80 -2.67 -9.46
C MET A 209 -3.02 -2.10 -10.19
N ASP A 210 -4.23 -2.59 -9.94
CA ASP A 210 -5.46 -1.98 -10.45
C ASP A 210 -5.69 -0.58 -9.87
N GLU A 211 -5.44 -0.38 -8.57
CA GLU A 211 -5.55 0.95 -7.95
C GLU A 211 -4.46 1.90 -8.46
N GLU A 212 -3.24 1.42 -8.67
CA GLU A 212 -2.17 2.23 -9.26
C GLU A 212 -2.43 2.58 -10.72
N LYS A 213 -2.90 1.62 -11.52
CA LYS A 213 -3.35 1.82 -12.90
C LYS A 213 -4.41 2.93 -12.95
N ARG A 214 -5.40 2.86 -12.06
CA ARG A 214 -6.45 3.86 -11.96
C ARG A 214 -5.89 5.24 -11.57
N ALA A 215 -5.00 5.31 -10.60
CA ALA A 215 -4.38 6.56 -10.18
C ALA A 215 -3.56 7.19 -11.30
N LYS A 216 -2.76 6.41 -12.03
CA LYS A 216 -2.01 6.85 -13.22
C LYS A 216 -2.95 7.37 -14.31
N LEU A 217 -4.06 6.68 -14.55
CA LEU A 217 -5.05 7.10 -15.54
C LEU A 217 -5.69 8.44 -15.16
N LEU A 218 -6.08 8.62 -13.91
CA LEU A 218 -6.65 9.89 -13.42
C LEU A 218 -5.66 11.05 -13.55
N ASP A 219 -4.41 10.84 -13.14
CA ASP A 219 -3.35 11.84 -13.26
C ASP A 219 -3.09 12.21 -14.74
N LEU A 220 -2.98 11.21 -15.59
CA LEU A 220 -2.74 11.40 -17.01
C LEU A 220 -3.89 12.17 -17.69
N ILE A 221 -5.13 11.75 -17.47
CA ILE A 221 -6.31 12.45 -17.98
C ILE A 221 -6.35 13.89 -17.44
N GLY A 222 -6.11 14.10 -16.15
CA GLY A 222 -6.06 15.43 -15.56
C GLY A 222 -5.03 16.34 -16.20
N ARG A 223 -3.82 15.82 -16.47
CA ARG A 223 -2.76 16.57 -17.15
C ARG A 223 -3.11 16.88 -18.60
N ILE A 224 -3.68 15.92 -19.35
CA ILE A 224 -4.11 16.14 -20.73
C ILE A 224 -5.19 17.21 -20.78
N MET A 225 -6.22 17.09 -19.93
CA MET A 225 -7.32 18.06 -19.89
C MET A 225 -6.84 19.46 -19.52
N SER A 226 -5.91 19.59 -18.58
CA SER A 226 -5.34 20.89 -18.19
C SER A 226 -4.51 21.54 -19.30
N THR A 227 -3.97 20.74 -20.22
CA THR A 227 -3.03 21.23 -21.25
C THR A 227 -3.71 21.43 -22.62
N VAL A 228 -4.65 20.57 -23.00
CA VAL A 228 -5.29 20.56 -24.33
C VAL A 228 -6.78 20.88 -24.28
N GLY A 229 -7.37 20.95 -23.09
CA GLY A 229 -8.81 21.26 -22.91
C GLY A 229 -9.75 20.10 -23.18
N THR A 230 -9.40 19.14 -24.04
CA THR A 230 -10.23 17.97 -24.36
C THR A 230 -9.35 16.76 -24.70
N ILE A 231 -9.81 15.56 -24.33
CA ILE A 231 -9.25 14.30 -24.80
C ILE A 231 -10.17 13.82 -25.92
N THR A 232 -9.69 13.90 -27.15
CA THR A 232 -10.49 13.42 -28.29
C THR A 232 -10.04 12.03 -28.74
N ASP A 233 -8.74 11.77 -28.88
CA ASP A 233 -8.19 10.45 -29.18
C ASP A 233 -6.71 10.38 -28.76
N ALA A 234 -6.35 9.37 -27.97
CA ALA A 234 -4.96 9.06 -27.69
C ALA A 234 -4.42 8.12 -28.76
N ALA A 235 -3.42 8.56 -29.52
CA ALA A 235 -2.86 7.80 -30.62
C ALA A 235 -1.60 7.02 -30.29
N ALA A 236 -0.82 7.48 -29.31
CA ALA A 236 0.35 6.77 -28.81
C ALA A 236 0.71 7.23 -27.40
N LEU A 237 1.45 6.38 -26.69
CA LEU A 237 1.93 6.64 -25.34
C LEU A 237 3.45 6.48 -25.32
N TYR A 238 4.13 7.39 -24.62
CA TYR A 238 5.54 7.28 -24.37
C TYR A 238 5.78 6.67 -22.99
N ILE A 239 6.52 5.56 -22.96
CA ILE A 239 6.79 4.78 -21.74
C ILE A 239 8.24 4.97 -21.34
N GLY A 240 8.49 5.30 -20.08
CA GLY A 240 9.84 5.30 -19.53
C GLY A 240 10.34 3.89 -19.22
N PRO A 241 11.65 3.76 -18.93
CA PRO A 241 12.28 2.45 -18.65
C PRO A 241 11.69 1.67 -17.48
N GLU A 242 11.01 2.36 -16.57
CA GLU A 242 10.36 1.77 -15.38
C GLU A 242 8.84 1.56 -15.57
N GLY A 243 8.34 1.63 -16.80
CA GLY A 243 6.92 1.50 -17.11
C GLY A 243 6.09 2.75 -16.79
N ASP A 244 6.72 3.89 -16.50
CA ASP A 244 6.05 5.15 -16.26
C ASP A 244 5.54 5.76 -17.58
N ILE A 245 4.31 6.32 -17.51
CA ILE A 245 3.74 7.04 -18.64
C ILE A 245 4.36 8.43 -18.69
N ASN A 246 5.32 8.64 -19.57
CA ASN A 246 6.05 9.91 -19.70
C ASN A 246 5.46 10.86 -20.72
N GLY A 247 4.57 10.39 -21.58
CA GLY A 247 3.93 11.23 -22.58
C GLY A 247 2.76 10.54 -23.28
N ILE A 248 1.93 11.35 -23.91
CA ILE A 248 0.80 10.91 -24.73
C ILE A 248 0.78 11.68 -26.02
N ILE A 249 0.48 11.00 -27.12
CA ILE A 249 0.21 11.62 -28.41
C ILE A 249 -1.30 11.71 -28.55
N VAL A 250 -1.80 12.93 -28.65
CA VAL A 250 -3.21 13.19 -28.90
C VAL A 250 -3.35 13.66 -30.35
N GLY A 251 -4.21 13.00 -31.10
CA GLY A 251 -4.46 13.33 -32.50
C GLY A 251 -5.87 13.85 -32.74
N THR A 252 -5.98 14.90 -33.53
CA THR A 252 -7.24 15.34 -34.10
C THR A 252 -7.06 15.42 -35.60
N GLU A 253 -7.91 14.73 -36.36
CA GLU A 253 -7.98 14.82 -37.84
C GLU A 253 -6.62 14.67 -38.57
N GLY A 254 -5.85 13.63 -38.25
CA GLY A 254 -4.59 13.30 -38.93
C GLY A 254 -3.38 14.15 -38.56
N LYS A 255 -3.49 15.03 -37.58
CA LYS A 255 -2.36 15.77 -37.01
C LYS A 255 -2.16 15.34 -35.55
N ALA A 256 -1.00 14.78 -35.24
CA ALA A 256 -0.62 14.45 -33.88
C ALA A 256 0.12 15.61 -33.22
N LYS A 257 -0.28 15.97 -32.01
CA LYS A 257 0.45 16.89 -31.16
C LYS A 257 1.12 16.07 -30.07
N ILE A 258 2.45 16.01 -30.07
CA ILE A 258 3.20 15.34 -28.99
C ILE A 258 3.35 16.32 -27.86
N GLN A 259 2.90 15.91 -26.69
CA GLN A 259 3.08 16.66 -25.48
C GLN A 259 3.77 15.77 -24.44
N THR A 260 4.98 16.16 -24.05
CA THR A 260 5.73 15.49 -22.97
C THR A 260 5.11 15.85 -21.62
N ILE A 261 4.75 14.84 -20.88
CA ILE A 261 4.22 14.94 -19.53
C ILE A 261 5.30 14.41 -18.57
N GLY A 262 6.33 15.19 -18.29
CA GLY A 262 7.40 14.81 -17.39
C GLY A 262 8.59 15.75 -17.40
N ALA A 263 9.40 15.75 -16.34
CA ALA A 263 10.61 16.55 -16.22
C ALA A 263 11.71 16.02 -17.15
N GLY A 264 11.89 16.63 -18.30
CA GLY A 264 12.91 16.27 -19.29
C GLY A 264 12.42 16.53 -20.72
N GLY A 265 12.01 17.76 -20.99
CA GLY A 265 11.31 18.10 -22.21
C GLY A 265 12.10 17.90 -23.50
N TYR A 266 11.51 17.19 -24.43
CA TYR A 266 11.76 17.38 -25.86
C TYR A 266 10.46 17.87 -26.51
N ASN A 267 10.49 19.10 -27.03
CA ASN A 267 9.45 19.62 -27.92
C ASN A 267 9.66 18.98 -29.29
N ILE A 268 8.81 18.05 -29.70
CA ILE A 268 8.78 17.53 -31.05
C ILE A 268 7.54 18.12 -31.71
N GLN A 269 7.75 18.96 -32.74
CA GLN A 269 6.69 19.52 -33.56
C GLN A 269 6.21 18.49 -34.59
N CYS A 270 4.94 18.23 -34.62
CA CYS A 270 4.13 17.59 -35.69
C CYS A 270 4.74 16.43 -36.49
N PHE A 271 4.28 15.20 -36.23
CA PHE A 271 4.51 14.05 -37.09
C PHE A 271 3.21 13.47 -37.66
N HIS A 272 3.29 12.87 -38.86
CA HIS A 272 2.18 12.13 -39.46
C HIS A 272 1.95 10.78 -38.75
N PHE A 273 0.71 10.48 -38.45
CA PHE A 273 0.20 9.40 -37.61
C PHE A 273 0.66 7.96 -37.91
N ARG A 274 1.13 7.66 -39.11
CA ARG A 274 1.45 6.29 -39.56
C ARG A 274 2.86 5.79 -39.21
N THR A 275 3.77 6.65 -38.84
CA THR A 275 5.20 6.31 -38.72
C THR A 275 5.68 6.04 -37.30
N LEU A 276 4.93 6.48 -36.29
CA LEU A 276 5.41 6.47 -34.89
C LEU A 276 5.13 5.19 -34.09
N ILE A 277 4.27 4.31 -34.58
CA ILE A 277 3.93 3.06 -33.88
C ILE A 277 5.06 2.02 -33.93
N HIS A 278 6.04 2.17 -34.80
CA HIS A 278 7.12 1.18 -35.00
C HIS A 278 8.48 1.52 -34.39
N GLU A 279 8.69 2.71 -33.85
CA GLU A 279 10.02 3.14 -33.39
C GLU A 279 10.18 3.29 -31.87
N ILE A 280 9.13 3.05 -31.08
CA ILE A 280 9.22 3.07 -29.62
C ILE A 280 9.32 1.62 -29.11
N LYS A 281 10.52 1.05 -29.24
CA LYS A 281 10.93 -0.17 -28.54
C LYS A 281 11.91 0.19 -27.43
#